data_8f9417f7c2538f2c033e44eab926f9ce
#
_entry.id   8f9417f7c2538f2c033e44eab926f9ce
#
_cell.length_a   1.000
_cell.length_b   1.000
_cell.length_c   1.000
_cell.angle_alpha   90.00
_cell.angle_beta   90.00
_cell.angle_gamma   90.00
#
_symmetry.space_group_name_H-M   'P 1'
#
loop_
_entity.id
_entity.type
_entity.pdbx_description
1 polymer ?
#
loop_
_entity_poly.entity_id
_entity_poly.type
_entity_poly.pdbx_seq_one_letter_code
_entity_poly.pdbx_strand_id
1 'polypeptide(L)'
;MNLSYWELNTWFNKVDFCVIGSGIVGLTCALRLKKKFPKAKVLVLEKGILPQGASTKNAGFACFGSASELLSDMQNHDTEELLDLVQQRVDGLELLKSTLGEKQIDYQQHGGYEVFQEKNKDTFEKCEANLKMLNEMLRPIFKGDTFKLKTNNFGFKNSLSYLIFTPFEGQIDTGKMMQALLKKAQHEGILILNSVEVTDFSTEGDSVHIQFKDFSFKAKQLFIATNAFASELLELKVTPARSQVLITKPIQNLAIKGTFHLDEGFYYFRNVHDRILLGGGRNLDKDREMTSVLETTSRIQNALEDLLHNVILPNQDAEIDQRWSGILGLGQQKKPIIKPISSRVFSAVRLGGMGVAIGSQVGKELADLID
;
A
#
# COMPACT_ATOMS: atom_id res chain seq x y z
N MET A 1 -24.25 -24.39 0.96
CA MET A 1 -23.09 -24.97 0.22
C MET A 1 -23.04 -26.47 0.42
N ASN A 2 -22.87 -27.29 -0.63
CA ASN A 2 -22.82 -28.76 -0.49
C ASN A 2 -21.35 -29.22 -0.53
N LEU A 3 -20.70 -29.26 0.63
CA LEU A 3 -19.29 -29.66 0.76
C LEU A 3 -19.19 -31.16 1.08
N SER A 4 -18.24 -31.83 0.43
CA SER A 4 -17.89 -33.21 0.76
C SER A 4 -17.19 -33.33 2.11
N TYR A 5 -17.11 -34.53 2.64
CA TYR A 5 -16.30 -34.81 3.83
C TYR A 5 -14.84 -34.36 3.68
N TRP A 6 -14.26 -34.55 2.49
CA TRP A 6 -12.90 -34.22 2.19
C TRP A 6 -12.65 -32.70 2.22
N GLU A 7 -13.55 -31.93 1.63
CA GLU A 7 -13.49 -30.45 1.65
C GLU A 7 -13.60 -29.92 3.06
N LEU A 8 -14.59 -30.38 3.83
CA LEU A 8 -14.76 -30.00 5.22
C LEU A 8 -13.52 -30.33 6.07
N ASN A 9 -13.03 -31.56 5.96
CA ASN A 9 -11.93 -32.02 6.79
C ASN A 9 -10.58 -31.40 6.40
N THR A 10 -10.36 -31.16 5.11
CA THR A 10 -9.10 -30.61 4.62
C THR A 10 -8.99 -29.10 4.85
N TRP A 11 -10.03 -28.33 4.58
CA TRP A 11 -9.95 -26.86 4.63
C TRP A 11 -10.51 -26.26 5.93
N PHE A 12 -11.64 -26.74 6.44
CA PHE A 12 -12.41 -26.05 7.49
C PHE A 12 -12.33 -26.70 8.87
N ASN A 13 -11.88 -27.95 8.98
CA ASN A 13 -11.76 -28.62 10.26
C ASN A 13 -10.44 -28.27 10.96
N LYS A 14 -10.51 -27.99 12.29
CA LYS A 14 -9.36 -27.71 13.15
C LYS A 14 -8.47 -26.56 12.61
N VAL A 15 -9.08 -25.47 12.16
CA VAL A 15 -8.36 -24.26 11.78
C VAL A 15 -7.84 -23.58 13.06
N ASP A 16 -6.52 -23.42 13.17
CA ASP A 16 -5.94 -22.70 14.29
C ASP A 16 -6.05 -21.19 14.07
N PHE A 17 -5.64 -20.71 12.90
CA PHE A 17 -5.66 -19.29 12.56
C PHE A 17 -6.37 -19.06 11.23
N CYS A 18 -7.38 -18.19 11.25
CA CYS A 18 -8.02 -17.69 10.05
C CYS A 18 -7.63 -16.23 9.82
N VAL A 19 -7.21 -15.91 8.61
CA VAL A 19 -6.86 -14.53 8.20
C VAL A 19 -7.84 -14.09 7.10
N ILE A 20 -8.51 -12.96 7.27
CA ILE A 20 -9.38 -12.37 6.27
C ILE A 20 -8.62 -11.30 5.48
N GLY A 21 -8.50 -11.51 4.18
CA GLY A 21 -7.77 -10.67 3.23
C GLY A 21 -6.40 -11.24 2.87
N SER A 22 -6.16 -11.49 1.58
CA SER A 22 -4.90 -12.00 1.03
C SER A 22 -4.00 -10.90 0.44
N GLY A 23 -4.12 -9.66 0.97
CA GLY A 23 -3.20 -8.57 0.67
C GLY A 23 -1.85 -8.72 1.39
N ILE A 24 -0.96 -7.72 1.25
CA ILE A 24 0.38 -7.71 1.87
C ILE A 24 0.29 -7.99 3.38
N VAL A 25 -0.60 -7.30 4.10
CA VAL A 25 -0.77 -7.45 5.55
C VAL A 25 -1.20 -8.86 5.91
N GLY A 26 -2.27 -9.37 5.29
CA GLY A 26 -2.81 -10.68 5.63
C GLY A 26 -1.86 -11.83 5.31
N LEU A 27 -1.19 -11.80 4.14
CA LEU A 27 -0.23 -12.83 3.77
C LEU A 27 1.05 -12.76 4.65
N THR A 28 1.52 -11.57 4.99
CA THR A 28 2.66 -11.44 5.92
C THR A 28 2.27 -11.90 7.34
N CYS A 29 1.07 -11.58 7.80
CA CYS A 29 0.53 -12.09 9.06
C CYS A 29 0.50 -13.63 9.05
N ALA A 30 -0.07 -14.24 8.01
CA ALA A 30 -0.15 -15.69 7.87
C ALA A 30 1.24 -16.35 7.84
N LEU A 31 2.20 -15.78 7.13
CA LEU A 31 3.60 -16.25 7.11
C LEU A 31 4.25 -16.15 8.50
N ARG A 32 4.02 -15.04 9.21
CA ARG A 32 4.55 -14.84 10.57
C ARG A 32 3.93 -15.82 11.56
N LEU A 33 2.60 -16.05 11.51
CA LEU A 33 1.91 -17.07 12.29
C LEU A 33 2.47 -18.46 12.02
N LYS A 34 2.67 -18.81 10.76
CA LYS A 34 3.26 -20.11 10.39
C LYS A 34 4.67 -20.28 10.89
N LYS A 35 5.47 -19.21 10.90
CA LYS A 35 6.82 -19.20 11.48
C LYS A 35 6.81 -19.37 13.01
N LYS A 36 5.87 -18.72 13.72
CA LYS A 36 5.71 -18.86 15.21
C LYS A 36 5.15 -20.22 15.58
N PHE A 37 4.19 -20.72 14.82
CA PHE A 37 3.45 -21.95 15.08
C PHE A 37 3.55 -22.91 13.86
N PRO A 38 4.68 -23.59 13.64
CA PRO A 38 4.93 -24.37 12.42
C PRO A 38 3.89 -25.49 12.16
N LYS A 39 3.29 -26.04 13.20
CA LYS A 39 2.29 -27.10 13.11
C LYS A 39 0.85 -26.57 12.96
N ALA A 40 0.63 -25.26 13.11
CA ALA A 40 -0.69 -24.68 13.03
C ALA A 40 -1.28 -24.74 11.62
N LYS A 41 -2.56 -24.97 11.54
CA LYS A 41 -3.35 -24.85 10.32
C LYS A 41 -3.76 -23.39 10.14
N VAL A 42 -3.18 -22.74 9.14
CA VAL A 42 -3.46 -21.35 8.77
C VAL A 42 -4.29 -21.31 7.50
N LEU A 43 -5.44 -20.65 7.55
CA LEU A 43 -6.36 -20.48 6.45
C LEU A 43 -6.51 -18.98 6.15
N VAL A 44 -6.27 -18.57 4.91
CA VAL A 44 -6.49 -17.21 4.42
C VAL A 44 -7.73 -17.21 3.53
N LEU A 45 -8.66 -16.28 3.78
CA LEU A 45 -9.88 -16.09 3.01
C LEU A 45 -9.81 -14.77 2.23
N GLU A 46 -10.08 -14.82 0.94
CA GLU A 46 -10.09 -13.66 0.05
C GLU A 46 -11.43 -13.56 -0.68
N LYS A 47 -12.06 -12.38 -0.64
CA LYS A 47 -13.36 -12.18 -1.29
C LYS A 47 -13.29 -12.19 -2.81
N GLY A 48 -12.19 -11.74 -3.37
CA GLY A 48 -11.96 -11.70 -4.82
C GLY A 48 -11.52 -13.03 -5.40
N ILE A 49 -11.60 -13.16 -6.72
CA ILE A 49 -10.96 -14.26 -7.47
C ILE A 49 -9.43 -14.18 -7.41
N LEU A 50 -8.90 -12.97 -7.20
CA LEU A 50 -7.53 -12.62 -6.88
C LEU A 50 -7.55 -11.65 -5.69
N PRO A 51 -6.43 -11.37 -5.03
CA PRO A 51 -6.38 -10.29 -4.05
C PRO A 51 -6.89 -8.98 -4.67
N GLN A 52 -8.10 -8.55 -4.29
CA GLN A 52 -8.79 -7.41 -4.90
C GLN A 52 -8.48 -6.06 -4.25
N GLY A 53 -7.83 -6.07 -3.10
CA GLY A 53 -7.49 -4.87 -2.35
C GLY A 53 -6.38 -4.05 -3.00
N ALA A 54 -5.94 -2.99 -2.30
CA ALA A 54 -4.90 -2.08 -2.75
C ALA A 54 -3.55 -2.77 -3.07
N SER A 55 -3.33 -3.97 -2.55
CA SER A 55 -2.07 -4.72 -2.73
C SER A 55 -1.77 -5.10 -4.17
N THR A 56 -2.78 -5.28 -5.02
CA THR A 56 -2.64 -5.57 -6.47
C THR A 56 -2.89 -4.37 -7.36
N LYS A 57 -3.32 -3.23 -6.79
CA LYS A 57 -3.76 -2.04 -7.53
C LYS A 57 -2.87 -0.82 -7.31
N ASN A 58 -1.87 -0.93 -6.43
CA ASN A 58 -0.95 0.15 -6.11
C ASN A 58 0.04 0.42 -7.25
N ALA A 59 0.66 1.58 -7.20
CA ALA A 59 1.62 2.03 -8.20
C ALA A 59 3.05 1.46 -8.00
N GLY A 60 3.30 0.66 -6.97
CA GLY A 60 4.60 0.03 -6.72
C GLY A 60 5.68 0.99 -6.18
N PHE A 61 5.28 2.04 -5.48
CA PHE A 61 6.21 2.96 -4.81
C PHE A 61 6.75 2.32 -3.53
N ALA A 62 8.06 2.22 -3.44
CA ALA A 62 8.81 1.84 -2.25
C ALA A 62 9.36 3.13 -1.63
N CYS A 63 8.49 3.90 -0.98
CA CYS A 63 8.74 5.26 -0.51
C CYS A 63 8.34 5.41 0.97
N PHE A 64 8.86 6.45 1.60
CA PHE A 64 8.61 6.74 3.03
C PHE A 64 7.98 8.12 3.28
N GLY A 65 7.81 8.93 2.26
CA GLY A 65 7.21 10.28 2.26
C GLY A 65 8.13 11.32 1.64
N SER A 66 7.57 12.22 0.83
CA SER A 66 8.29 13.35 0.24
C SER A 66 8.54 14.45 1.28
N ALA A 67 9.37 15.44 0.96
CA ALA A 67 9.68 16.54 1.88
C ALA A 67 8.43 17.34 2.25
N SER A 68 7.57 17.66 1.28
CA SER A 68 6.34 18.40 1.55
C SER A 68 5.32 17.58 2.36
N GLU A 69 5.21 16.26 2.10
CA GLU A 69 4.36 15.38 2.89
C GLU A 69 4.80 15.33 4.36
N LEU A 70 6.12 15.21 4.61
CA LEU A 70 6.64 15.18 5.98
C LEU A 70 6.42 16.52 6.71
N LEU A 71 6.63 17.66 6.03
CA LEU A 71 6.33 18.97 6.60
C LEU A 71 4.84 19.20 6.88
N SER A 72 3.97 18.64 6.04
CA SER A 72 2.53 18.65 6.28
C SER A 72 2.15 17.76 7.46
N ASP A 73 2.78 16.58 7.56
CA ASP A 73 2.54 15.64 8.65
C ASP A 73 2.98 16.18 10.02
N MET A 74 4.07 16.97 10.09
CA MET A 74 4.52 17.65 11.32
C MET A 74 3.50 18.64 11.89
N GLN A 75 2.49 19.04 11.14
CA GLN A 75 1.40 19.87 11.65
C GLN A 75 0.40 19.08 12.50
N ASN A 76 0.34 17.76 12.33
CA ASN A 76 -0.65 16.87 12.94
C ASN A 76 -0.04 15.78 13.80
N HIS A 77 1.28 15.62 13.80
CA HIS A 77 2.05 14.65 14.55
C HIS A 77 3.24 15.30 15.21
N ASP A 78 3.61 14.85 16.39
CA ASP A 78 4.90 15.22 16.96
C ASP A 78 6.07 14.55 16.21
N THR A 79 7.28 15.01 16.49
CA THR A 79 8.48 14.53 15.78
C THR A 79 8.75 13.05 16.03
N GLU A 80 8.49 12.55 17.24
CA GLU A 80 8.73 11.14 17.61
C GLU A 80 7.74 10.21 16.86
N GLU A 81 6.46 10.56 16.86
CA GLU A 81 5.43 9.82 16.11
C GLU A 81 5.75 9.77 14.61
N LEU A 82 6.24 10.87 14.04
CA LEU A 82 6.60 10.94 12.62
C LEU A 82 7.83 10.08 12.33
N LEU A 83 8.86 10.11 13.17
CA LEU A 83 10.04 9.24 13.04
C LEU A 83 9.66 7.77 13.15
N ASP A 84 8.85 7.40 14.12
CA ASP A 84 8.33 6.03 14.26
C ASP A 84 7.60 5.56 13.00
N LEU A 85 6.77 6.43 12.42
CA LEU A 85 6.04 6.11 11.19
C LEU A 85 6.97 5.92 9.99
N VAL A 86 7.99 6.77 9.84
CA VAL A 86 9.01 6.63 8.78
C VAL A 86 9.83 5.36 9.01
N GLN A 87 10.24 5.08 10.26
CA GLN A 87 10.97 3.84 10.59
C GLN A 87 10.16 2.59 10.26
N GLN A 88 8.86 2.56 10.61
CA GLN A 88 7.98 1.44 10.28
C GLN A 88 7.84 1.22 8.75
N ARG A 89 7.86 2.30 7.96
CA ARG A 89 7.85 2.21 6.48
C ARG A 89 9.15 1.60 5.95
N VAL A 90 10.29 2.02 6.50
CA VAL A 90 11.61 1.46 6.14
C VAL A 90 11.69 -0.01 6.54
N ASP A 91 11.35 -0.34 7.79
CA ASP A 91 11.39 -1.71 8.31
C ASP A 91 10.46 -2.65 7.53
N GLY A 92 9.27 -2.16 7.18
CA GLY A 92 8.31 -2.93 6.41
C GLY A 92 8.80 -3.23 4.98
N LEU A 93 9.45 -2.26 4.34
CA LEU A 93 10.06 -2.43 3.02
C LEU A 93 11.23 -3.43 3.09
N GLU A 94 12.11 -3.30 4.07
CA GLU A 94 13.23 -4.24 4.26
C GLU A 94 12.73 -5.65 4.59
N LEU A 95 11.67 -5.77 5.38
CA LEU A 95 11.03 -7.07 5.64
C LEU A 95 10.44 -7.67 4.37
N LEU A 96 9.80 -6.87 3.51
CA LEU A 96 9.27 -7.32 2.22
C LEU A 96 10.40 -7.81 1.31
N LYS A 97 11.46 -7.02 1.17
CA LYS A 97 12.65 -7.33 0.35
C LYS A 97 13.36 -8.59 0.84
N SER A 98 13.60 -8.72 2.16
CA SER A 98 14.25 -9.89 2.74
C SER A 98 13.39 -11.16 2.68
N THR A 99 12.06 -11.02 2.73
CA THR A 99 11.11 -12.13 2.66
C THR A 99 10.99 -12.70 1.24
N LEU A 100 10.96 -11.84 0.23
CA LEU A 100 10.68 -12.23 -1.15
C LEU A 100 11.92 -12.23 -2.05
N GLY A 101 12.93 -11.42 -1.73
CA GLY A 101 14.09 -11.17 -2.57
C GLY A 101 13.87 -10.02 -3.56
N GLU A 102 14.79 -9.07 -3.59
CA GLU A 102 14.70 -7.86 -4.44
C GLU A 102 14.50 -8.17 -5.92
N LYS A 103 15.22 -9.16 -6.43
CA LYS A 103 15.12 -9.59 -7.82
C LYS A 103 13.73 -10.15 -8.17
N GLN A 104 13.09 -10.85 -7.24
CA GLN A 104 11.79 -11.46 -7.48
C GLN A 104 10.64 -10.46 -7.51
N ILE A 105 10.79 -9.35 -6.81
CA ILE A 105 9.81 -8.25 -6.80
C ILE A 105 10.20 -7.13 -7.77
N ASP A 106 11.29 -7.31 -8.52
CA ASP A 106 11.85 -6.31 -9.44
C ASP A 106 12.08 -4.96 -8.74
N TYR A 107 12.71 -5.00 -7.55
CA TYR A 107 13.05 -3.79 -6.82
C TYR A 107 14.12 -3.00 -7.55
N GLN A 108 13.86 -1.72 -7.79
CA GLN A 108 14.76 -0.79 -8.47
C GLN A 108 14.89 0.49 -7.65
N GLN A 109 16.09 0.79 -7.19
CA GLN A 109 16.38 1.99 -6.40
C GLN A 109 16.88 3.12 -7.29
N HIS A 110 15.97 3.75 -8.01
CA HIS A 110 16.28 4.90 -8.86
C HIS A 110 16.25 6.24 -8.11
N GLY A 111 15.80 6.22 -6.86
CA GLY A 111 15.52 7.41 -6.07
C GLY A 111 14.14 7.98 -6.34
N GLY A 112 13.72 8.88 -5.42
CA GLY A 112 12.47 9.61 -5.48
C GLY A 112 12.71 11.09 -5.76
N TYR A 113 11.79 11.70 -6.46
CA TYR A 113 11.83 13.11 -6.85
C TYR A 113 10.51 13.78 -6.47
N GLU A 114 10.58 14.90 -5.81
CA GLU A 114 9.41 15.76 -5.63
C GLU A 114 9.47 16.90 -6.62
N VAL A 115 8.48 16.98 -7.49
CA VAL A 115 8.36 17.93 -8.59
C VAL A 115 7.37 19.01 -8.20
N PHE A 116 7.75 20.27 -8.36
CA PHE A 116 6.91 21.42 -8.05
C PHE A 116 6.54 22.13 -9.35
N GLN A 117 5.24 22.41 -9.50
CA GLN A 117 4.74 23.28 -10.55
C GLN A 117 4.89 24.74 -10.13
N GLU A 118 4.84 25.68 -11.08
CA GLU A 118 4.94 27.13 -10.78
C GLU A 118 3.90 27.58 -9.72
N LYS A 119 2.70 27.02 -9.76
CA LYS A 119 1.65 27.29 -8.76
C LYS A 119 1.97 26.82 -7.34
N ASN A 120 2.95 25.92 -7.19
CA ASN A 120 3.39 25.35 -5.90
C ASN A 120 4.74 25.92 -5.43
N LYS A 121 5.14 27.11 -5.94
CA LYS A 121 6.41 27.74 -5.61
C LYS A 121 6.58 27.98 -4.11
N ASP A 122 5.53 28.44 -3.43
CA ASP A 122 5.59 28.67 -1.98
C ASP A 122 5.86 27.38 -1.19
N THR A 123 5.27 26.24 -1.64
CA THR A 123 5.52 24.92 -1.06
C THR A 123 6.97 24.49 -1.27
N PHE A 124 7.52 24.74 -2.47
CA PHE A 124 8.93 24.47 -2.76
C PHE A 124 9.86 25.28 -1.85
N GLU A 125 9.68 26.61 -1.76
CA GLU A 125 10.47 27.50 -0.92
C GLU A 125 10.42 27.10 0.56
N LYS A 126 9.23 26.69 1.05
CA LYS A 126 9.07 26.13 2.40
C LYS A 126 9.85 24.84 2.58
N CYS A 127 9.81 23.94 1.61
CA CYS A 127 10.57 22.69 1.66
C CYS A 127 12.08 22.98 1.65
N GLU A 128 12.56 23.79 0.71
CA GLU A 128 13.96 24.16 0.58
C GLU A 128 14.53 24.74 1.89
N ALA A 129 13.81 25.69 2.49
CA ALA A 129 14.20 26.30 3.77
C ALA A 129 14.28 25.29 4.93
N ASN A 130 13.57 24.18 4.86
CA ASN A 130 13.50 23.16 5.90
C ASN A 130 14.30 21.88 5.60
N LEU A 131 15.00 21.77 4.45
CA LEU A 131 15.75 20.56 4.10
C LEU A 131 16.81 20.17 5.15
N LYS A 132 17.49 21.14 5.72
CA LYS A 132 18.48 20.88 6.78
C LYS A 132 17.84 20.25 8.00
N MET A 133 16.74 20.80 8.48
CA MET A 133 15.98 20.30 9.63
C MET A 133 15.45 18.88 9.36
N LEU A 134 14.85 18.64 8.18
CA LEU A 134 14.37 17.31 7.79
C LEU A 134 15.50 16.28 7.72
N ASN A 135 16.65 16.65 7.16
CA ASN A 135 17.81 15.77 7.08
C ASN A 135 18.38 15.43 8.47
N GLU A 136 18.46 16.42 9.37
CA GLU A 136 18.90 16.20 10.76
C GLU A 136 17.93 15.29 11.51
N MET A 137 16.62 15.51 11.37
CA MET A 137 15.56 14.69 11.96
C MET A 137 15.63 13.24 11.48
N LEU A 138 15.82 13.01 10.17
CA LEU A 138 15.81 11.69 9.57
C LEU A 138 17.17 10.95 9.62
N ARG A 139 18.24 11.60 10.06
CA ARG A 139 19.59 11.02 10.13
C ARG A 139 19.69 9.71 10.91
N PRO A 140 18.96 9.50 12.02
CA PRO A 140 18.96 8.22 12.73
C PRO A 140 18.51 7.05 11.85
N ILE A 141 17.59 7.28 10.92
CA ILE A 141 16.99 6.26 10.03
C ILE A 141 17.90 6.01 8.82
N PHE A 142 18.28 7.08 8.08
CA PHE A 142 18.95 6.97 6.78
C PHE A 142 20.48 7.15 6.81
N LYS A 143 21.05 7.52 7.96
CA LYS A 143 22.51 7.70 8.15
C LYS A 143 23.17 8.67 7.14
N GLY A 144 22.42 9.66 6.65
CA GLY A 144 22.90 10.64 5.66
C GLY A 144 21.83 11.66 5.31
N ASP A 145 22.14 12.54 4.36
CA ASP A 145 21.17 13.51 3.86
C ASP A 145 20.08 12.80 3.04
N THR A 146 18.88 12.80 3.59
CA THR A 146 17.70 12.16 3.00
C THR A 146 17.22 12.93 1.78
N PHE A 147 17.22 14.27 1.85
CA PHE A 147 16.74 15.14 0.79
C PHE A 147 17.82 16.10 0.29
N LYS A 148 17.87 16.28 -1.03
CA LYS A 148 18.83 17.16 -1.71
C LYS A 148 18.14 17.90 -2.87
N LEU A 149 18.54 19.13 -3.10
CA LEU A 149 18.15 19.84 -4.32
C LEU A 149 18.85 19.23 -5.53
N LYS A 150 18.11 19.07 -6.62
CA LYS A 150 18.63 18.71 -7.94
C LYS A 150 18.02 19.58 -9.03
N THR A 151 18.76 19.84 -10.08
CA THR A 151 18.24 20.47 -11.29
C THR A 151 17.24 19.52 -11.97
N ASN A 152 16.14 20.08 -12.43
CA ASN A 152 15.13 19.36 -13.20
C ASN A 152 15.60 19.18 -14.66
N ASN A 153 16.20 18.05 -14.94
CA ASN A 153 16.72 17.69 -16.27
C ASN A 153 15.81 16.69 -17.01
N PHE A 154 14.57 16.48 -16.55
CA PHE A 154 13.63 15.53 -17.14
C PHE A 154 12.85 16.09 -18.33
N GLY A 155 12.93 17.42 -18.58
CA GLY A 155 12.17 18.07 -19.63
C GLY A 155 10.71 18.35 -19.29
N PHE A 156 10.36 18.30 -18.01
CA PHE A 156 9.02 18.65 -17.55
C PHE A 156 8.69 20.11 -17.85
N LYS A 157 7.49 20.38 -18.36
CA LYS A 157 7.00 21.76 -18.57
C LYS A 157 6.17 22.24 -17.38
N ASN A 158 5.99 23.55 -17.27
CA ASN A 158 5.21 24.20 -16.20
C ASN A 158 5.64 23.74 -14.78
N SER A 159 6.92 23.44 -14.63
CA SER A 159 7.54 23.02 -13.38
C SER A 159 8.77 23.87 -13.08
N LEU A 160 9.12 23.96 -11.77
CA LEU A 160 10.31 24.69 -11.33
C LEU A 160 11.60 24.03 -11.87
N SER A 161 12.67 24.84 -11.96
CA SER A 161 13.99 24.40 -12.42
C SER A 161 14.70 23.46 -11.45
N TYR A 162 14.21 23.37 -10.21
CA TYR A 162 14.73 22.51 -9.16
C TYR A 162 13.65 21.57 -8.65
N LEU A 163 14.08 20.41 -8.19
CA LEU A 163 13.27 19.41 -7.50
C LEU A 163 14.01 18.93 -6.25
N ILE A 164 13.28 18.31 -5.34
CA ILE A 164 13.85 17.67 -4.16
C ILE A 164 14.02 16.19 -4.46
N PHE A 165 15.23 15.69 -4.27
CA PHE A 165 15.62 14.31 -4.56
C PHE A 165 15.95 13.56 -3.27
N THR A 166 15.52 12.31 -3.19
CA THR A 166 15.97 11.34 -2.20
C THR A 166 16.55 10.10 -2.86
N PRO A 167 17.76 9.62 -2.46
CA PRO A 167 18.33 8.39 -2.98
C PRO A 167 17.71 7.12 -2.38
N PHE A 168 16.91 7.23 -1.31
CA PHE A 168 16.43 6.12 -0.51
C PHE A 168 15.11 5.51 -0.98
N GLU A 169 14.44 6.16 -1.92
CA GLU A 169 13.23 5.60 -2.53
C GLU A 169 13.55 4.67 -3.70
N GLY A 170 12.65 3.73 -3.91
CA GLY A 170 12.68 2.81 -5.02
C GLY A 170 11.29 2.46 -5.51
N GLN A 171 11.24 1.50 -6.41
CA GLN A 171 10.01 1.00 -7.00
C GLN A 171 10.04 -0.52 -7.10
N ILE A 172 8.87 -1.14 -7.15
CA ILE A 172 8.71 -2.58 -7.32
C ILE A 172 7.73 -2.87 -8.46
N ASP A 173 7.77 -4.08 -8.98
CA ASP A 173 6.67 -4.63 -9.77
C ASP A 173 5.60 -5.19 -8.83
N THR A 174 4.47 -4.53 -8.76
CA THR A 174 3.33 -4.89 -7.90
C THR A 174 2.80 -6.29 -8.20
N GLY A 175 2.76 -6.68 -9.47
CA GLY A 175 2.30 -8.00 -9.90
C GLY A 175 3.25 -9.10 -9.46
N LYS A 176 4.55 -8.92 -9.71
CA LYS A 176 5.60 -9.85 -9.27
C LYS A 176 5.65 -9.98 -7.75
N MET A 177 5.53 -8.87 -7.02
CA MET A 177 5.49 -8.85 -5.56
C MET A 177 4.34 -9.69 -5.02
N MET A 178 3.11 -9.49 -5.49
CA MET A 178 1.96 -10.25 -5.02
C MET A 178 2.03 -11.72 -5.43
N GLN A 179 2.52 -12.02 -6.63
CA GLN A 179 2.73 -13.41 -7.08
C GLN A 179 3.76 -14.12 -6.20
N ALA A 180 4.87 -13.47 -5.87
CA ALA A 180 5.92 -14.02 -5.01
C ALA A 180 5.39 -14.27 -3.59
N LEU A 181 4.60 -13.34 -3.05
CA LEU A 181 4.02 -13.44 -1.71
C LEU A 181 3.02 -14.60 -1.60
N LEU A 182 2.13 -14.75 -2.59
CA LEU A 182 1.19 -15.87 -2.68
C LEU A 182 1.91 -17.22 -2.79
N LYS A 183 2.89 -17.31 -3.69
CA LYS A 183 3.72 -18.54 -3.85
C LYS A 183 4.43 -18.92 -2.55
N LYS A 184 5.00 -17.93 -1.87
CA LYS A 184 5.67 -18.19 -0.59
C LYS A 184 4.70 -18.67 0.48
N ALA A 185 3.54 -18.05 0.61
CA ALA A 185 2.51 -18.49 1.56
C ALA A 185 2.07 -19.93 1.29
N GLN A 186 1.81 -20.29 0.03
CA GLN A 186 1.44 -21.65 -0.35
C GLN A 186 2.57 -22.67 -0.08
N HIS A 187 3.81 -22.29 -0.36
CA HIS A 187 4.99 -23.14 -0.09
C HIS A 187 5.16 -23.44 1.40
N GLU A 188 4.83 -22.48 2.27
CA GLU A 188 4.83 -22.67 3.72
C GLU A 188 3.61 -23.46 4.24
N GLY A 189 2.76 -23.98 3.34
CA GLY A 189 1.58 -24.78 3.68
C GLY A 189 0.40 -23.96 4.22
N ILE A 190 0.34 -22.66 3.90
CA ILE A 190 -0.82 -21.82 4.22
C ILE A 190 -1.89 -22.09 3.16
N LEU A 191 -3.10 -22.40 3.63
CA LEU A 191 -4.26 -22.60 2.77
C LEU A 191 -4.84 -21.24 2.36
N ILE A 192 -5.10 -21.03 1.07
CA ILE A 192 -5.70 -19.78 0.57
C ILE A 192 -6.94 -20.14 -0.23
N LEU A 193 -8.09 -19.56 0.15
CA LEU A 193 -9.34 -19.69 -0.57
C LEU A 193 -9.77 -18.33 -1.11
N ASN A 194 -9.94 -18.26 -2.41
CA ASN A 194 -10.46 -17.09 -3.12
C ASN A 194 -11.98 -17.21 -3.33
N SER A 195 -12.65 -16.10 -3.64
CA SER A 195 -14.11 -16.00 -3.82
C SER A 195 -14.89 -16.38 -2.54
N VAL A 196 -14.28 -16.13 -1.38
CA VAL A 196 -14.87 -16.36 -0.06
C VAL A 196 -14.99 -15.02 0.67
N GLU A 197 -16.16 -14.43 0.62
CA GLU A 197 -16.49 -13.20 1.34
C GLU A 197 -17.05 -13.55 2.72
N VAL A 198 -16.28 -13.23 3.76
CA VAL A 198 -16.74 -13.35 5.13
C VAL A 198 -17.73 -12.23 5.41
N THR A 199 -18.94 -12.61 5.84
CA THR A 199 -20.03 -11.67 6.08
C THR A 199 -20.26 -11.39 7.56
N ASP A 200 -19.85 -12.33 8.44
CA ASP A 200 -20.03 -12.17 9.88
C ASP A 200 -19.05 -13.08 10.65
N PHE A 201 -18.82 -12.78 11.92
CA PHE A 201 -18.11 -13.63 12.86
C PHE A 201 -18.62 -13.42 14.29
N SER A 202 -18.56 -14.47 15.10
CA SER A 202 -18.86 -14.39 16.54
C SER A 202 -17.86 -15.19 17.35
N THR A 203 -17.58 -14.74 18.59
CA THR A 203 -16.72 -15.47 19.52
C THR A 203 -17.58 -16.33 20.45
N GLU A 204 -17.35 -17.64 20.47
CA GLU A 204 -18.05 -18.60 21.31
C GLU A 204 -17.02 -19.48 22.03
N GLY A 205 -16.96 -19.34 23.36
CA GLY A 205 -16.03 -20.12 24.19
C GLY A 205 -14.58 -20.00 23.69
N ASP A 206 -14.01 -21.13 23.25
CA ASP A 206 -12.63 -21.25 22.81
C ASP A 206 -12.41 -21.07 21.31
N SER A 207 -13.40 -20.61 20.56
CA SER A 207 -13.34 -20.50 19.11
C SER A 207 -14.04 -19.25 18.59
N VAL A 208 -13.71 -18.90 17.36
CA VAL A 208 -14.40 -17.88 16.58
C VAL A 208 -15.19 -18.60 15.48
N HIS A 209 -16.50 -18.37 15.42
CA HIS A 209 -17.35 -18.77 14.32
C HIS A 209 -17.19 -17.77 13.20
N ILE A 210 -16.92 -18.23 11.99
CA ILE A 210 -16.70 -17.40 10.80
C ILE A 210 -17.72 -17.81 9.77
N GLN A 211 -18.50 -16.84 9.29
CA GLN A 211 -19.59 -17.06 8.34
C GLN A 211 -19.29 -16.47 6.99
N PHE A 212 -19.57 -17.23 5.92
CA PHE A 212 -19.60 -16.75 4.55
C PHE A 212 -20.74 -17.44 3.77
N LYS A 213 -21.57 -16.66 3.11
CA LYS A 213 -22.81 -17.13 2.48
C LYS A 213 -23.67 -17.90 3.53
N ASP A 214 -24.06 -19.12 3.19
CA ASP A 214 -24.87 -20.06 3.99
C ASP A 214 -24.02 -21.11 4.72
N PHE A 215 -22.72 -20.87 4.88
CA PHE A 215 -21.78 -21.79 5.51
C PHE A 215 -20.99 -21.10 6.63
N SER A 216 -20.72 -21.84 7.69
CA SER A 216 -19.85 -21.38 8.78
C SER A 216 -18.89 -22.47 9.25
N PHE A 217 -17.76 -22.06 9.78
CA PHE A 217 -16.76 -22.92 10.38
C PHE A 217 -16.11 -22.27 11.59
N LYS A 218 -15.34 -23.04 12.37
CA LYS A 218 -14.67 -22.57 13.58
C LYS A 218 -13.16 -22.46 13.37
N ALA A 219 -12.58 -21.35 13.87
CA ALA A 219 -11.13 -21.19 14.04
C ALA A 219 -10.81 -20.84 15.49
N LYS A 220 -9.60 -21.13 15.98
CA LYS A 220 -9.20 -20.72 17.32
C LYS A 220 -9.03 -19.21 17.45
N GLN A 221 -8.48 -18.57 16.39
CA GLN A 221 -8.27 -17.12 16.35
C GLN A 221 -8.51 -16.59 14.93
N LEU A 222 -8.94 -15.32 14.86
CA LEU A 222 -9.27 -14.61 13.64
C LEU A 222 -8.44 -13.34 13.53
N PHE A 223 -7.84 -13.10 12.34
CA PHE A 223 -7.07 -11.93 11.99
C PHE A 223 -7.72 -11.20 10.82
N ILE A 224 -8.10 -9.93 11.00
CA ILE A 224 -8.80 -9.13 9.99
C ILE A 224 -7.84 -8.13 9.39
N ALA A 225 -7.50 -8.34 8.11
CA ALA A 225 -6.54 -7.57 7.33
C ALA A 225 -7.17 -6.99 6.04
N THR A 226 -8.42 -6.55 6.14
CA THR A 226 -9.24 -6.08 5.00
C THR A 226 -9.08 -4.59 4.70
N ASN A 227 -8.19 -3.89 5.39
CA ASN A 227 -7.84 -2.47 5.20
C ASN A 227 -9.08 -1.57 5.09
N ALA A 228 -9.34 -0.99 3.90
CA ALA A 228 -10.46 -0.08 3.64
C ALA A 228 -11.84 -0.72 3.84
N PHE A 229 -11.94 -2.04 3.67
CA PHE A 229 -13.19 -2.80 3.79
C PHE A 229 -13.45 -3.30 5.22
N ALA A 230 -12.62 -2.89 6.18
CA ALA A 230 -12.77 -3.34 7.57
C ALA A 230 -14.08 -2.87 8.20
N SER A 231 -14.63 -1.73 7.80
CA SER A 231 -15.92 -1.21 8.28
C SER A 231 -17.11 -2.10 7.91
N GLU A 232 -16.95 -3.05 7.01
CA GLU A 232 -17.98 -4.05 6.68
C GLU A 232 -18.12 -5.12 7.79
N LEU A 233 -17.05 -5.31 8.59
CA LEU A 233 -16.97 -6.32 9.63
C LEU A 233 -16.73 -5.75 11.04
N LEU A 234 -16.21 -4.53 11.15
CA LEU A 234 -15.73 -3.94 12.39
C LEU A 234 -16.15 -2.47 12.50
N GLU A 235 -16.48 -2.04 13.70
CA GLU A 235 -16.67 -0.61 14.02
C GLU A 235 -15.31 0.09 14.20
N LEU A 236 -14.60 0.30 13.10
CA LEU A 236 -13.32 0.99 13.09
C LEU A 236 -13.39 2.29 12.28
N LYS A 237 -12.68 3.32 12.74
CA LYS A 237 -12.57 4.61 12.04
C LYS A 237 -11.61 4.48 10.84
N VAL A 238 -12.05 3.78 9.81
CA VAL A 238 -11.37 3.65 8.53
C VAL A 238 -12.32 4.12 7.43
N THR A 239 -11.90 5.12 6.68
CA THR A 239 -12.68 5.68 5.57
C THR A 239 -12.12 5.10 4.26
N PRO A 240 -12.91 4.39 3.47
CA PRO A 240 -12.49 3.98 2.14
C PRO A 240 -12.34 5.21 1.25
N ALA A 241 -11.23 5.27 0.51
CA ALA A 241 -10.97 6.33 -0.44
C ALA A 241 -10.38 5.76 -1.72
N ARG A 242 -10.99 6.10 -2.85
CA ARG A 242 -10.54 5.66 -4.17
C ARG A 242 -9.35 6.49 -4.63
N SER A 243 -8.35 5.81 -5.18
CA SER A 243 -7.25 6.41 -5.93
C SER A 243 -7.24 5.83 -7.33
N GLN A 244 -7.17 6.70 -8.33
CA GLN A 244 -7.25 6.33 -9.73
C GLN A 244 -5.88 6.40 -10.39
N VAL A 245 -5.67 5.54 -11.37
CA VAL A 245 -4.37 5.35 -12.04
C VAL A 245 -4.60 5.17 -13.53
N LEU A 246 -3.66 5.64 -14.33
CA LEU A 246 -3.50 5.30 -15.74
C LEU A 246 -2.07 4.80 -16.01
N ILE A 247 -1.91 4.03 -17.08
CA ILE A 247 -0.61 3.65 -17.62
C ILE A 247 -0.60 3.85 -19.12
N THR A 248 0.51 4.34 -19.65
CA THR A 248 0.68 4.55 -21.10
C THR A 248 0.99 3.25 -21.82
N LYS A 249 0.82 3.24 -23.14
CA LYS A 249 1.51 2.30 -24.01
C LYS A 249 3.03 2.48 -23.91
N PRO A 250 3.85 1.54 -24.43
CA PRO A 250 5.30 1.71 -24.48
C PRO A 250 5.71 3.02 -25.20
N ILE A 251 6.65 3.74 -24.60
CA ILE A 251 7.15 5.01 -25.09
C ILE A 251 8.59 4.82 -25.57
N GLN A 252 8.86 5.14 -26.82
CA GLN A 252 10.18 4.99 -27.38
C GLN A 252 11.17 5.94 -26.69
N ASN A 253 12.33 5.41 -26.28
CA ASN A 253 13.41 6.17 -25.64
C ASN A 253 12.99 6.93 -24.37
N LEU A 254 12.12 6.36 -23.55
CA LEU A 254 11.72 6.96 -22.27
C LEU A 254 12.92 7.14 -21.34
N ALA A 255 13.32 8.40 -21.10
CA ALA A 255 14.44 8.74 -20.23
C ALA A 255 14.06 8.85 -18.74
N ILE A 256 12.77 8.94 -18.43
CA ILE A 256 12.27 9.11 -17.07
C ILE A 256 12.45 7.79 -16.29
N LYS A 257 13.18 7.86 -15.16
CA LYS A 257 13.36 6.71 -14.23
C LYS A 257 13.30 7.22 -12.81
N GLY A 258 12.58 6.48 -11.97
CA GLY A 258 12.38 6.77 -10.54
C GLY A 258 10.93 7.03 -10.17
N THR A 259 10.72 7.33 -8.91
CA THR A 259 9.42 7.71 -8.34
C THR A 259 9.30 9.23 -8.28
N PHE A 260 8.17 9.75 -8.69
CA PHE A 260 7.92 11.20 -8.73
C PHE A 260 6.66 11.53 -7.96
N HIS A 261 6.74 12.52 -7.09
CA HIS A 261 5.66 13.03 -6.26
C HIS A 261 5.36 14.47 -6.64
N LEU A 262 4.09 14.86 -6.63
CA LEU A 262 3.64 16.25 -6.84
C LEU A 262 2.50 16.55 -5.87
N ASP A 263 2.35 17.82 -5.55
CA ASP A 263 1.23 18.35 -4.77
C ASP A 263 1.03 17.58 -3.45
N GLU A 264 2.07 17.54 -2.60
CA GLU A 264 2.07 16.81 -1.31
C GLU A 264 1.65 15.32 -1.45
N GLY A 265 2.06 14.65 -2.54
CA GLY A 265 1.75 13.25 -2.80
C GLY A 265 0.34 12.99 -3.35
N PHE A 266 -0.46 14.04 -3.61
CA PHE A 266 -1.76 13.88 -4.26
C PHE A 266 -1.65 13.38 -5.70
N TYR A 267 -0.53 13.63 -6.38
CA TYR A 267 -0.19 13.05 -7.67
C TYR A 267 1.15 12.35 -7.58
N TYR A 268 1.26 11.25 -8.29
CA TYR A 268 2.50 10.45 -8.31
C TYR A 268 2.64 9.74 -9.65
N PHE A 269 3.86 9.67 -10.17
CA PHE A 269 4.14 8.89 -11.38
C PHE A 269 5.52 8.23 -11.30
N ARG A 270 5.71 7.19 -12.11
CA ARG A 270 6.98 6.50 -12.28
C ARG A 270 7.06 5.80 -13.64
N ASN A 271 8.24 5.39 -14.02
CA ASN A 271 8.36 4.44 -15.12
C ASN A 271 7.99 3.02 -14.70
N VAL A 272 7.36 2.29 -15.62
CA VAL A 272 7.19 0.83 -15.59
C VAL A 272 7.80 0.33 -16.90
N HIS A 273 9.05 -0.12 -16.85
CA HIS A 273 9.87 -0.34 -18.04
C HIS A 273 9.94 0.92 -18.92
N ASP A 274 9.35 0.87 -20.10
CA ASP A 274 9.25 1.94 -21.09
C ASP A 274 7.88 2.66 -21.09
N ARG A 275 7.12 2.57 -20.01
CA ARG A 275 5.80 3.19 -19.83
C ARG A 275 5.81 4.17 -18.68
N ILE A 276 4.89 5.13 -18.68
CA ILE A 276 4.57 5.96 -17.50
C ILE A 276 3.30 5.44 -16.85
N LEU A 277 3.42 5.13 -15.56
CA LEU A 277 2.30 4.92 -14.66
C LEU A 277 2.09 6.19 -13.87
N LEU A 278 0.88 6.75 -13.92
CA LEU A 278 0.51 8.01 -13.26
C LEU A 278 -0.79 7.83 -12.49
N GLY A 279 -0.82 8.29 -11.25
CA GLY A 279 -2.00 8.21 -10.40
C GLY A 279 -2.19 9.43 -9.51
N GLY A 280 -3.32 9.45 -8.82
CA GLY A 280 -3.66 10.52 -7.87
C GLY A 280 -4.89 11.31 -8.23
N GLY A 281 -4.88 12.61 -7.90
CA GLY A 281 -5.93 13.57 -8.24
C GLY A 281 -7.20 13.51 -7.38
N ARG A 282 -7.26 12.65 -6.34
CA ARG A 282 -8.45 12.53 -5.47
C ARG A 282 -8.81 13.84 -4.75
N ASN A 283 -7.85 14.75 -4.57
CA ASN A 283 -8.08 16.07 -3.98
C ASN A 283 -9.02 16.96 -4.81
N LEU A 284 -9.19 16.67 -6.10
CA LEU A 284 -10.13 17.39 -6.98
C LEU A 284 -11.60 17.09 -6.68
N ASP A 285 -11.90 15.92 -6.08
CA ASP A 285 -13.26 15.49 -5.80
C ASP A 285 -13.30 14.59 -4.55
N LYS A 286 -12.84 15.13 -3.40
CA LYS A 286 -12.65 14.36 -2.16
C LYS A 286 -13.90 13.61 -1.74
N ASP A 287 -15.06 14.24 -1.81
CA ASP A 287 -16.32 13.64 -1.36
C ASP A 287 -16.73 12.45 -2.23
N ARG A 288 -16.58 12.58 -3.55
CA ARG A 288 -16.93 11.52 -4.50
C ARG A 288 -15.91 10.38 -4.51
N GLU A 289 -14.67 10.69 -4.18
CA GLU A 289 -13.62 9.68 -4.05
C GLU A 289 -13.60 8.99 -2.66
N MET A 290 -14.43 9.42 -1.69
CA MET A 290 -14.70 8.66 -0.45
C MET A 290 -15.68 7.51 -0.71
N THR A 291 -15.21 6.44 -1.32
CA THR A 291 -16.00 5.30 -1.76
C THR A 291 -15.19 4.01 -1.77
N SER A 292 -15.89 2.87 -1.64
CA SER A 292 -15.32 1.52 -1.84
C SER A 292 -15.55 0.97 -3.27
N VAL A 293 -16.18 1.74 -4.16
CA VAL A 293 -16.49 1.32 -5.53
C VAL A 293 -15.25 1.44 -6.42
N LEU A 294 -14.88 0.34 -7.06
CA LEU A 294 -13.75 0.25 -8.01
C LEU A 294 -14.18 0.72 -9.40
N GLU A 295 -14.10 2.02 -9.66
CA GLU A 295 -14.38 2.63 -10.97
C GLU A 295 -13.42 3.79 -11.23
N THR A 296 -13.40 4.31 -12.45
CA THR A 296 -12.71 5.54 -12.80
C THR A 296 -13.71 6.64 -13.16
N THR A 297 -13.35 7.90 -12.93
CA THR A 297 -14.19 9.05 -13.24
C THR A 297 -13.51 9.97 -14.25
N SER A 298 -14.27 10.53 -15.18
CA SER A 298 -13.75 11.45 -16.20
C SER A 298 -12.99 12.62 -15.59
N ARG A 299 -13.50 13.18 -14.46
CA ARG A 299 -12.88 14.32 -13.78
C ARG A 299 -11.42 14.04 -13.38
N ILE A 300 -11.19 12.90 -12.76
CA ILE A 300 -9.84 12.52 -12.31
C ILE A 300 -8.99 12.07 -13.50
N GLN A 301 -9.54 11.25 -14.40
CA GLN A 301 -8.79 10.75 -15.54
C GLN A 301 -8.34 11.87 -16.47
N ASN A 302 -9.20 12.85 -16.78
CA ASN A 302 -8.83 14.01 -17.59
C ASN A 302 -7.71 14.83 -16.93
N ALA A 303 -7.76 15.03 -15.59
CA ALA A 303 -6.71 15.74 -14.88
C ALA A 303 -5.35 14.98 -14.91
N LEU A 304 -5.39 13.63 -14.86
CA LEU A 304 -4.18 12.81 -15.03
C LEU A 304 -3.63 12.92 -16.46
N GLU A 305 -4.48 12.90 -17.48
CA GLU A 305 -4.08 13.09 -18.88
C GLU A 305 -3.50 14.49 -19.12
N ASP A 306 -4.14 15.53 -18.58
CA ASP A 306 -3.62 16.90 -18.64
C ASP A 306 -2.23 17.00 -18.02
N LEU A 307 -2.01 16.38 -16.86
CA LEU A 307 -0.70 16.34 -16.22
C LEU A 307 0.32 15.56 -17.07
N LEU A 308 -0.09 14.42 -17.64
CA LEU A 308 0.77 13.61 -18.51
C LEU A 308 1.26 14.41 -19.73
N HIS A 309 0.33 15.00 -20.48
CA HIS A 309 0.63 15.64 -21.77
C HIS A 309 1.18 17.06 -21.64
N ASN A 310 0.76 17.81 -20.61
CA ASN A 310 1.15 19.21 -20.47
C ASN A 310 2.37 19.42 -19.56
N VAL A 311 2.71 18.42 -18.71
CA VAL A 311 3.81 18.54 -17.74
C VAL A 311 4.85 17.45 -17.92
N ILE A 312 4.46 16.17 -17.84
CA ILE A 312 5.39 15.03 -17.76
C ILE A 312 6.00 14.72 -19.12
N LEU A 313 5.18 14.64 -20.18
CA LEU A 313 5.57 14.26 -21.54
C LEU A 313 5.10 15.30 -22.59
N PRO A 314 5.48 16.57 -22.43
CA PRO A 314 4.90 17.65 -23.24
C PRO A 314 5.27 17.62 -24.75
N ASN A 315 6.25 16.82 -25.12
CA ASN A 315 6.75 16.71 -26.50
C ASN A 315 6.61 15.29 -27.06
N GLN A 316 5.86 14.43 -26.39
CA GLN A 316 5.68 13.04 -26.79
C GLN A 316 4.18 12.71 -26.87
N ASP A 317 3.79 12.03 -27.92
CA ASP A 317 2.43 11.49 -28.04
C ASP A 317 2.35 10.18 -27.27
N ALA A 318 1.86 10.25 -26.03
CA ALA A 318 1.77 9.12 -25.12
C ALA A 318 0.32 8.60 -25.04
N GLU A 319 0.01 7.54 -25.76
CA GLU A 319 -1.29 6.91 -25.71
C GLU A 319 -1.49 6.17 -24.37
N ILE A 320 -2.71 6.24 -23.83
CA ILE A 320 -3.09 5.48 -22.63
C ILE A 320 -3.43 4.04 -23.02
N ASP A 321 -2.87 3.08 -22.30
CA ASP A 321 -3.14 1.64 -22.47
C ASP A 321 -4.25 1.17 -21.54
N GLN A 322 -4.13 1.47 -20.22
CA GLN A 322 -5.10 1.01 -19.22
C GLN A 322 -5.37 2.07 -18.14
N ARG A 323 -6.54 1.97 -17.52
CA ARG A 323 -6.98 2.76 -16.39
C ARG A 323 -7.58 1.84 -15.33
N TRP A 324 -7.30 2.11 -14.06
CA TRP A 324 -7.90 1.38 -12.96
C TRP A 324 -7.98 2.24 -11.70
N SER A 325 -8.57 1.69 -10.67
CA SER A 325 -8.59 2.31 -9.34
C SER A 325 -8.29 1.31 -8.25
N GLY A 326 -7.83 1.79 -7.11
CA GLY A 326 -7.66 1.05 -5.88
C GLY A 326 -8.31 1.77 -4.72
N ILE A 327 -8.66 1.04 -3.66
CA ILE A 327 -9.30 1.61 -2.48
C ILE A 327 -8.30 1.67 -1.33
N LEU A 328 -8.04 2.88 -0.85
CA LEU A 328 -7.19 3.17 0.30
C LEU A 328 -8.01 3.14 1.58
N GLY A 329 -7.41 2.70 2.68
CA GLY A 329 -7.97 2.87 4.02
C GLY A 329 -7.38 4.14 4.65
N LEU A 330 -8.16 5.20 4.77
CA LEU A 330 -7.76 6.47 5.34
C LEU A 330 -8.33 6.69 6.75
N GLY A 331 -7.82 7.67 7.45
CA GLY A 331 -8.31 8.14 8.75
C GLY A 331 -7.75 9.51 9.09
N GLN A 332 -8.09 10.03 10.26
CA GLN A 332 -7.56 11.32 10.74
C GLN A 332 -6.05 11.28 10.97
N GLN A 333 -5.53 10.13 11.39
CA GLN A 333 -4.09 9.89 11.58
C GLN A 333 -3.56 8.96 10.48
N LYS A 334 -2.32 9.14 10.08
CA LYS A 334 -1.64 8.28 9.09
C LYS A 334 -1.14 6.95 9.70
N LYS A 335 -1.13 6.80 11.03
CA LYS A 335 -0.68 5.59 11.73
C LYS A 335 -1.67 4.43 11.50
N PRO A 336 -1.21 3.22 11.17
CA PRO A 336 -2.06 2.04 11.10
C PRO A 336 -2.81 1.76 12.41
N ILE A 337 -3.96 1.12 12.33
CA ILE A 337 -4.68 0.59 13.49
C ILE A 337 -4.31 -0.87 13.61
N ILE A 338 -3.58 -1.24 14.66
CA ILE A 338 -3.20 -2.63 14.98
C ILE A 338 -3.65 -2.88 16.42
N LYS A 339 -4.66 -3.74 16.61
CA LYS A 339 -5.20 -3.98 17.95
C LYS A 339 -5.98 -5.29 18.07
N PRO A 340 -6.10 -5.84 19.29
CA PRO A 340 -7.12 -6.84 19.58
C PRO A 340 -8.52 -6.21 19.50
N ILE A 341 -9.45 -6.92 18.92
CA ILE A 341 -10.89 -6.62 18.91
C ILE A 341 -11.56 -7.37 20.06
N SER A 342 -11.13 -8.62 20.27
CA SER A 342 -11.49 -9.44 21.43
C SER A 342 -10.30 -10.33 21.81
N SER A 343 -10.46 -11.21 22.78
CA SER A 343 -9.41 -12.16 23.17
C SER A 343 -8.97 -13.11 22.04
N ARG A 344 -9.76 -13.23 20.96
CA ARG A 344 -9.52 -14.16 19.84
C ARG A 344 -9.59 -13.52 18.47
N VAL A 345 -9.92 -12.25 18.40
CA VAL A 345 -10.05 -11.50 17.14
C VAL A 345 -9.11 -10.31 17.14
N PHE A 346 -8.31 -10.18 16.11
CA PHE A 346 -7.28 -9.14 15.96
C PHE A 346 -7.43 -8.45 14.62
N SER A 347 -7.07 -7.18 14.53
CA SER A 347 -7.18 -6.44 13.28
C SER A 347 -5.99 -5.54 13.05
N ALA A 348 -5.57 -5.43 11.75
CA ALA A 348 -4.60 -4.46 11.29
C ALA A 348 -5.06 -3.85 9.96
N VAL A 349 -5.33 -2.54 9.99
CA VAL A 349 -5.96 -1.78 8.90
C VAL A 349 -5.49 -0.32 8.87
N ARG A 350 -5.91 0.46 7.89
CA ARG A 350 -5.64 1.90 7.74
C ARG A 350 -4.16 2.18 7.40
N LEU A 351 -3.74 1.75 6.20
CA LEU A 351 -2.36 1.90 5.74
C LEU A 351 -2.07 3.22 5.00
N GLY A 352 -3.09 4.07 4.81
CA GLY A 352 -2.95 5.46 4.37
C GLY A 352 -2.26 5.67 3.01
N GLY A 353 -2.27 4.69 2.09
CA GLY A 353 -1.58 4.80 0.79
C GLY A 353 -0.14 4.26 0.80
N MET A 354 0.47 4.02 1.95
CA MET A 354 1.87 3.55 2.09
C MET A 354 2.00 2.03 2.26
N GLY A 355 1.02 1.26 1.78
CA GLY A 355 0.92 -0.18 2.01
C GLY A 355 2.08 -1.03 1.48
N VAL A 356 2.77 -0.61 0.43
CA VAL A 356 3.97 -1.30 -0.07
C VAL A 356 5.11 -1.21 0.93
N ALA A 357 5.34 -0.04 1.48
CA ALA A 357 6.41 0.19 2.45
C ALA A 357 6.07 -0.42 3.83
N ILE A 358 4.90 -0.10 4.40
CA ILE A 358 4.59 -0.46 5.79
C ILE A 358 3.88 -1.82 5.95
N GLY A 359 3.26 -2.35 4.90
CA GLY A 359 2.32 -3.46 5.02
C GLY A 359 2.91 -4.75 5.58
N SER A 360 4.16 -5.05 5.27
CA SER A 360 4.83 -6.25 5.81
C SER A 360 5.12 -6.10 7.32
N GLN A 361 5.51 -4.92 7.79
CA GLN A 361 5.69 -4.67 9.22
C GLN A 361 4.37 -4.76 9.96
N VAL A 362 3.31 -4.14 9.42
CA VAL A 362 1.95 -4.21 9.99
C VAL A 362 1.42 -5.64 10.06
N GLY A 363 1.67 -6.46 9.03
CA GLY A 363 1.29 -7.87 9.04
C GLY A 363 2.06 -8.69 10.08
N LYS A 364 3.36 -8.41 10.26
CA LYS A 364 4.18 -9.00 11.31
C LYS A 364 3.65 -8.62 12.70
N GLU A 365 3.41 -7.33 12.94
CA GLU A 365 2.91 -6.84 14.23
C GLU A 365 1.51 -7.41 14.56
N LEU A 366 0.64 -7.55 13.56
CA LEU A 366 -0.65 -8.20 13.73
C LEU A 366 -0.53 -9.65 14.25
N ALA A 367 0.39 -10.43 13.68
CA ALA A 367 0.65 -11.80 14.14
C ALA A 367 1.37 -11.85 15.50
N ASP A 368 2.11 -10.82 15.86
CA ASP A 368 2.84 -10.72 17.13
C ASP A 368 1.96 -10.24 18.29
N LEU A 369 0.64 -9.94 18.04
CA LEU A 369 -0.34 -9.71 19.11
C LEU A 369 -0.69 -10.99 19.90
N ILE A 370 -0.28 -12.15 19.43
CA ILE A 370 -0.42 -13.44 20.12
C ILE A 370 0.95 -14.03 20.42
N ASP A 371 1.09 -14.69 21.55
CA ASP A 371 2.31 -15.36 22.03
C ASP A 371 2.50 -16.76 21.42
#